data_48c81eb6ee9a0c9ff006b80f33a99e3e
#
_entry.id   48c81eb6ee9a0c9ff006b80f33a99e3e
#
_cell.length_a   1.000
_cell.length_b   1.000
_cell.length_c   1.000
_cell.angle_alpha   90.00
_cell.angle_beta   90.00
_cell.angle_gamma   90.00
#
_symmetry.space_group_name_H-M   'P 1'
#
loop_
_entity.id
_entity.type
_entity.pdbx_description
1 polymer ?
#
loop_
_entity_poly.entity_id
_entity_poly.type
_entity_poly.pdbx_seq_one_letter_code
_entity_poly.pdbx_strand_id
1 'polypeptide(L)'
;LFLAYIFYPTLIRIFTKRKIAEYIKAIFPIQLLAFSTSSSSATLPFTMEHSQKSLGISEETASFVLPLGATVNMDGTSCYQAIVVIFIAQIFGIDLTTTQYFTILFLTVLASIGTAGVPGASVVMTVMVMSSVGIPVEGLALILGIDRPLDMLRTVVNVTGDTFVATIIDKRAS
;
A
#
# COMPACT_ATOMS: atom_id res chain seq x y z
N LEU A 1 1.28 -8.28 4.25
CA LEU A 1 1.95 -8.22 5.58
C LEU A 1 3.46 -8.37 5.47
N PHE A 2 4.00 -9.19 4.57
CA PHE A 2 5.45 -9.34 4.35
C PHE A 2 6.16 -7.99 4.15
N LEU A 3 5.62 -7.11 3.31
CA LEU A 3 6.17 -5.76 3.10
C LEU A 3 6.21 -4.96 4.41
N ALA A 4 5.11 -4.93 5.17
CA ALA A 4 5.00 -4.10 6.37
C ALA A 4 5.87 -4.56 7.54
N TYR A 5 6.06 -5.87 7.74
CA TYR A 5 6.68 -6.42 8.95
C TYR A 5 8.07 -7.05 8.72
N ILE A 6 8.43 -7.31 7.46
CA ILE A 6 9.74 -7.89 7.13
C ILE A 6 10.52 -6.96 6.21
N PHE A 7 9.99 -6.63 5.03
CA PHE A 7 10.72 -5.92 4.01
C PHE A 7 11.09 -4.49 4.44
N TYR A 8 10.12 -3.63 4.74
CA TYR A 8 10.39 -2.25 5.15
C TYR A 8 11.20 -2.15 6.45
N PRO A 9 10.89 -2.88 7.54
CA PRO A 9 11.71 -2.82 8.75
C PRO A 9 13.15 -3.30 8.54
N THR A 10 13.37 -4.27 7.66
CA THR A 10 14.72 -4.71 7.30
C THR A 10 15.49 -3.62 6.58
N LEU A 11 14.87 -2.95 5.61
CA LEU A 11 15.48 -1.82 4.92
C LEU A 11 15.72 -0.63 5.86
N ILE A 12 14.79 -0.33 6.79
CA ILE A 12 15.03 0.67 7.85
C ILE A 12 16.28 0.32 8.65
N ARG A 13 16.45 -0.93 9.03
CA ARG A 13 17.66 -1.38 9.75
C ARG A 13 18.93 -1.14 8.96
N ILE A 14 18.89 -1.41 7.65
CA ILE A 14 20.05 -1.25 6.76
C ILE A 14 20.40 0.23 6.56
N PHE A 15 19.41 1.06 6.22
CA PHE A 15 19.66 2.45 5.83
C PHE A 15 19.77 3.42 7.01
N THR A 16 19.08 3.15 8.12
CA THR A 16 19.03 4.08 9.26
C THR A 16 19.73 3.56 10.52
N LYS A 17 20.15 2.29 10.54
CA LYS A 17 20.69 1.59 11.72
C LYS A 17 19.71 1.49 12.91
N ARG A 18 18.46 1.94 12.76
CA ARG A 18 17.41 1.84 13.79
C ARG A 18 17.04 0.36 14.00
N LYS A 19 16.74 -0.04 15.23
CA LYS A 19 16.30 -1.42 15.52
C LYS A 19 14.90 -1.67 14.96
N ILE A 20 14.70 -2.84 14.35
CA ILE A 20 13.43 -3.24 13.73
C ILE A 20 12.27 -3.13 14.74
N ALA A 21 12.47 -3.65 15.96
CA ALA A 21 11.44 -3.63 16.99
C ALA A 21 11.06 -2.20 17.43
N GLU A 22 12.02 -1.28 17.49
CA GLU A 22 11.78 0.14 17.80
C GLU A 22 10.96 0.81 16.70
N TYR A 23 11.29 0.54 15.44
CA TYR A 23 10.55 1.08 14.30
C TYR A 23 9.11 0.55 14.27
N ILE A 24 8.91 -0.77 14.38
CA ILE A 24 7.57 -1.38 14.39
C ILE A 24 6.73 -0.81 15.55
N LYS A 25 7.31 -0.71 16.75
CA LYS A 25 6.62 -0.12 17.90
C LYS A 25 6.21 1.33 17.67
N ALA A 26 7.08 2.10 17.03
CA ALA A 26 6.82 3.50 16.73
C ALA A 26 5.68 3.70 15.71
N ILE A 27 5.57 2.82 14.68
CA ILE A 27 4.53 2.95 13.65
C ILE A 27 3.23 2.20 13.98
N PHE A 28 3.21 1.36 14.99
CA PHE A 28 2.05 0.52 15.34
C PHE A 28 0.75 1.33 15.56
N PRO A 29 0.74 2.49 16.26
CA PRO A 29 -0.46 3.31 16.39
C PRO A 29 -0.99 3.83 15.04
N ILE A 30 -0.08 4.16 14.09
CA ILE A 30 -0.44 4.56 12.73
C ILE A 30 -1.11 3.39 12.00
N GLN A 31 -0.51 2.20 12.10
CA GLN A 31 -1.05 0.98 11.49
C GLN A 31 -2.43 0.63 12.04
N LEU A 32 -2.65 0.79 13.35
CA LEU A 32 -3.94 0.52 13.99
C LEU A 32 -5.02 1.47 13.49
N LEU A 33 -4.72 2.77 13.36
CA LEU A 33 -5.65 3.74 12.81
C LEU A 33 -5.92 3.48 11.33
N ALA A 34 -4.89 3.17 10.54
CA ALA A 34 -5.03 2.82 9.13
C ALA A 34 -5.89 1.56 8.93
N PHE A 35 -5.71 0.55 9.75
CA PHE A 35 -6.54 -0.65 9.77
C PHE A 35 -8.01 -0.31 10.07
N SER A 36 -8.27 0.55 11.04
CA SER A 36 -9.62 0.92 11.45
C SER A 36 -10.34 1.77 10.40
N THR A 37 -9.64 2.69 9.73
CA THR A 37 -10.21 3.62 8.76
C THR A 37 -10.28 3.05 7.34
N SER A 38 -9.40 2.14 6.97
CA SER A 38 -9.13 1.69 5.59
C SER A 38 -8.85 2.87 4.64
N SER A 39 -8.25 3.95 5.14
CA SER A 39 -8.02 5.17 4.38
C SER A 39 -6.69 5.81 4.75
N SER A 40 -5.72 5.79 3.84
CA SER A 40 -4.45 6.49 4.01
C SER A 40 -4.66 7.99 4.17
N SER A 41 -5.61 8.56 3.43
CA SER A 41 -5.95 9.99 3.51
C SER A 41 -6.56 10.38 4.87
N ALA A 42 -7.47 9.57 5.41
CA ALA A 42 -8.06 9.82 6.73
C ALA A 42 -7.03 9.62 7.87
N THR A 43 -6.04 8.76 7.66
CA THR A 43 -4.98 8.49 8.62
C THR A 43 -3.87 9.55 8.56
N LEU A 44 -3.74 10.28 7.46
CA LEU A 44 -2.63 11.17 7.17
C LEU A 44 -2.31 12.21 8.27
N PRO A 45 -3.28 12.95 8.82
CA PRO A 45 -2.96 13.94 9.87
C PRO A 45 -2.29 13.29 11.08
N PHE A 46 -2.80 12.15 11.52
CA PHE A 46 -2.21 11.38 12.61
C PHE A 46 -0.83 10.81 12.24
N THR A 47 -0.69 10.32 11.00
CA THR A 47 0.59 9.80 10.49
C THR A 47 1.67 10.89 10.54
N MET A 48 1.35 12.11 10.11
CA MET A 48 2.27 13.25 10.13
C MET A 48 2.70 13.59 11.56
N GLU A 49 1.74 13.81 12.46
CA GLU A 49 2.03 14.17 13.85
C GLU A 49 2.79 13.08 14.59
N HIS A 50 2.33 11.82 14.47
CA HIS A 50 2.92 10.70 15.18
C HIS A 50 4.31 10.33 14.66
N SER A 51 4.56 10.45 13.36
CA SER A 51 5.89 10.22 12.77
C SER A 51 6.92 11.22 13.24
N GLN A 52 6.56 12.50 13.38
CA GLN A 52 7.45 13.50 13.95
C GLN A 52 7.81 13.16 15.41
N LYS A 53 6.81 12.80 16.23
CA LYS A 53 7.01 12.50 17.66
C LYS A 53 7.76 11.20 17.92
N SER A 54 7.44 10.13 17.18
CA SER A 54 7.92 8.77 17.48
C SER A 54 9.10 8.33 16.61
N LEU A 55 9.20 8.84 15.38
CA LEU A 55 10.29 8.52 14.46
C LEU A 55 11.32 9.65 14.40
N GLY A 56 11.01 10.84 14.93
CA GLY A 56 11.88 11.99 14.88
C GLY A 56 12.04 12.58 13.49
N ILE A 57 11.04 12.38 12.61
CA ILE A 57 11.03 12.94 11.26
C ILE A 57 10.78 14.46 11.37
N SER A 58 11.55 15.26 10.62
CA SER A 58 11.38 16.70 10.57
C SER A 58 9.99 17.11 10.05
N GLU A 59 9.50 18.26 10.46
CA GLU A 59 8.22 18.80 9.97
C GLU A 59 8.25 18.99 8.45
N GLU A 60 9.37 19.43 7.90
CA GLU A 60 9.56 19.61 6.45
C GLU A 60 9.37 18.29 5.70
N THR A 61 10.07 17.24 6.13
CA THR A 61 9.93 15.89 5.51
C THR A 61 8.52 15.35 5.70
N ALA A 62 7.95 15.45 6.89
CA ALA A 62 6.62 14.92 7.17
C ALA A 62 5.53 15.62 6.35
N SER A 63 5.60 16.95 6.20
CA SER A 63 4.59 17.72 5.46
C SER A 63 4.67 17.57 3.94
N PHE A 64 5.81 17.12 3.40
CA PHE A 64 5.97 16.89 1.97
C PHE A 64 5.82 15.41 1.59
N VAL A 65 6.55 14.52 2.28
CA VAL A 65 6.66 13.12 1.87
C VAL A 65 5.41 12.32 2.21
N LEU A 66 4.81 12.52 3.39
CA LEU A 66 3.66 11.72 3.81
C LEU A 66 2.38 12.01 3.02
N PRO A 67 2.01 13.27 2.69
CA PRO A 67 0.88 13.55 1.80
C PRO A 67 1.09 13.00 0.39
N LEU A 68 2.31 13.09 -0.15
CA LEU A 68 2.65 12.50 -1.45
C LEU A 68 2.52 10.97 -1.39
N GLY A 69 3.05 10.33 -0.35
CA GLY A 69 2.94 8.90 -0.15
C GLY A 69 1.50 8.41 -0.09
N ALA A 70 0.65 9.08 0.67
CA ALA A 70 -0.77 8.71 0.82
C ALA A 70 -1.55 8.67 -0.52
N THR A 71 -1.00 9.24 -1.59
CA THR A 71 -1.61 9.26 -2.92
C THR A 71 -0.84 8.45 -3.97
N VAL A 72 0.48 8.34 -3.84
CA VAL A 72 1.37 7.74 -4.87
C VAL A 72 1.95 6.39 -4.42
N ASN A 73 2.22 6.22 -3.12
CA ASN A 73 2.87 5.04 -2.59
C ASN A 73 1.84 4.03 -2.05
N MET A 74 1.15 3.34 -2.96
CA MET A 74 0.11 2.37 -2.60
C MET A 74 0.54 0.93 -2.90
N ASP A 75 1.64 0.49 -2.30
CA ASP A 75 2.24 -0.82 -2.53
C ASP A 75 1.32 -1.99 -2.14
N GLY A 76 0.58 -1.85 -1.04
CA GLY A 76 -0.42 -2.83 -0.62
C GLY A 76 -1.54 -2.96 -1.64
N THR A 77 -1.96 -1.85 -2.24
CA THR A 77 -2.99 -1.80 -3.28
C THR A 77 -2.51 -2.45 -4.57
N SER A 78 -1.31 -2.12 -5.03
CA SER A 78 -0.70 -2.71 -6.23
C SER A 78 -0.58 -4.24 -6.11
N CYS A 79 -0.02 -4.72 -5.00
CA CYS A 79 0.08 -6.16 -4.73
C CYS A 79 -1.29 -6.85 -4.69
N TYR A 80 -2.26 -6.24 -4.04
CA TYR A 80 -3.62 -6.77 -3.96
C TYR A 80 -4.25 -6.89 -5.35
N GLN A 81 -4.21 -5.84 -6.14
CA GLN A 81 -4.78 -5.81 -7.49
C GLN A 81 -4.18 -6.91 -8.37
N ALA A 82 -2.85 -7.06 -8.37
CA ALA A 82 -2.19 -8.10 -9.14
C ALA A 82 -2.65 -9.51 -8.73
N ILE A 83 -2.71 -9.78 -7.42
CA ILE A 83 -3.14 -11.08 -6.90
C ILE A 83 -4.61 -11.37 -7.25
N VAL A 84 -5.50 -10.39 -7.08
CA VAL A 84 -6.94 -10.54 -7.39
C VAL A 84 -7.16 -10.81 -8.86
N VAL A 85 -6.51 -10.08 -9.74
CA VAL A 85 -6.65 -10.26 -11.20
C VAL A 85 -6.19 -11.66 -11.62
N ILE A 86 -5.04 -12.11 -11.14
CA ILE A 86 -4.51 -13.44 -11.43
C ILE A 86 -5.40 -14.54 -10.83
N PHE A 87 -5.88 -14.35 -9.60
CA PHE A 87 -6.77 -15.29 -8.94
C PHE A 87 -8.08 -15.47 -9.70
N ILE A 88 -8.70 -14.37 -10.15
CA ILE A 88 -9.93 -14.43 -10.95
C ILE A 88 -9.68 -15.12 -12.29
N ALA A 89 -8.56 -14.83 -12.97
CA ALA A 89 -8.19 -15.56 -14.19
C ALA A 89 -8.14 -17.07 -13.97
N GLN A 90 -7.55 -17.53 -12.87
CA GLN A 90 -7.47 -18.95 -12.53
C GLN A 90 -8.85 -19.55 -12.26
N ILE A 91 -9.75 -18.85 -11.57
CA ILE A 91 -11.12 -19.34 -11.32
C ILE A 91 -11.89 -19.53 -12.63
N PHE A 92 -11.70 -18.64 -13.60
CA PHE A 92 -12.35 -18.72 -14.90
C PHE A 92 -11.62 -19.64 -15.88
N GLY A 93 -10.56 -20.33 -15.46
CA GLY A 93 -9.76 -21.22 -16.30
C GLY A 93 -9.05 -20.50 -17.44
N ILE A 94 -8.72 -19.23 -17.26
CA ILE A 94 -8.00 -18.41 -18.24
C ILE A 94 -6.51 -18.58 -18.04
N ASP A 95 -5.83 -19.19 -18.99
CA ASP A 95 -4.37 -19.32 -19.03
C ASP A 95 -3.75 -18.00 -19.46
N LEU A 96 -3.10 -17.32 -18.52
CA LEU A 96 -2.42 -16.08 -18.79
C LEU A 96 -1.07 -16.32 -19.48
N THR A 97 -0.83 -15.61 -20.57
CA THR A 97 0.48 -15.57 -21.24
C THR A 97 1.48 -14.76 -20.41
N THR A 98 2.78 -14.98 -20.62
CA THR A 98 3.85 -14.20 -20.00
C THR A 98 3.66 -12.68 -20.21
N THR A 99 3.24 -12.28 -21.41
CA THR A 99 2.95 -10.88 -21.73
C THR A 99 1.83 -10.32 -20.86
N GLN A 100 0.74 -11.09 -20.65
CA GLN A 100 -0.37 -10.65 -19.77
C GLN A 100 0.06 -10.52 -18.31
N TYR A 101 0.92 -11.43 -17.79
CA TYR A 101 1.50 -11.25 -16.45
C TYR A 101 2.26 -9.94 -16.31
N PHE A 102 3.15 -9.62 -17.25
CA PHE A 102 3.86 -8.32 -17.24
C PHE A 102 2.90 -7.12 -17.38
N THR A 103 1.88 -7.24 -18.22
CA THR A 103 0.86 -6.20 -18.38
C THR A 103 0.11 -5.97 -17.06
N ILE A 104 -0.32 -7.03 -16.37
CA ILE A 104 -0.98 -6.94 -15.06
C ILE A 104 -0.07 -6.24 -14.06
N LEU A 105 1.19 -6.67 -13.93
CA LEU A 105 2.14 -6.05 -13.00
C LEU A 105 2.35 -4.57 -13.29
N PHE A 106 2.55 -4.21 -14.54
CA PHE A 106 2.74 -2.81 -14.94
C PHE A 106 1.50 -1.96 -14.69
N LEU A 107 0.32 -2.44 -15.11
CA LEU A 107 -0.93 -1.72 -14.94
C LEU A 107 -1.35 -1.59 -13.48
N THR A 108 -1.11 -2.59 -12.63
CA THR A 108 -1.43 -2.48 -11.20
C THR A 108 -0.55 -1.46 -10.48
N VAL A 109 0.71 -1.31 -10.87
CA VAL A 109 1.58 -0.24 -10.36
C VAL A 109 1.05 1.12 -10.81
N LEU A 110 0.73 1.30 -12.10
CA LEU A 110 0.17 2.57 -12.59
C LEU A 110 -1.20 2.88 -11.96
N ALA A 111 -2.07 1.88 -11.86
CA ALA A 111 -3.39 2.03 -11.25
C ALA A 111 -3.30 2.40 -9.77
N SER A 112 -2.33 1.86 -9.05
CA SER A 112 -2.13 2.17 -7.64
C SER A 112 -1.74 3.64 -7.41
N ILE A 113 -0.94 4.22 -8.30
CA ILE A 113 -0.57 5.65 -8.27
C ILE A 113 -1.81 6.55 -8.47
N GLY A 114 -2.78 6.11 -9.28
CA GLY A 114 -4.02 6.86 -9.52
C GLY A 114 -5.15 6.56 -8.54
N THR A 115 -4.94 5.64 -7.60
CA THR A 115 -5.98 5.24 -6.64
C THR A 115 -6.08 6.26 -5.50
N ALA A 116 -7.29 6.78 -5.25
CA ALA A 116 -7.49 7.64 -4.10
C ALA A 116 -7.31 6.89 -2.78
N GLY A 117 -6.73 7.54 -1.78
CA GLY A 117 -6.50 6.98 -0.43
C GLY A 117 -7.76 6.83 0.43
N VAL A 118 -8.89 6.44 -0.18
CA VAL A 118 -10.20 6.26 0.47
C VAL A 118 -10.70 4.83 0.34
N PRO A 119 -11.57 4.36 1.26
CA PRO A 119 -12.06 2.98 1.24
C PRO A 119 -12.71 2.58 -0.09
N GLY A 120 -12.37 1.40 -0.59
CA GLY A 120 -12.98 0.82 -1.79
C GLY A 120 -12.49 1.38 -3.14
N ALA A 121 -11.67 2.44 -3.17
CA ALA A 121 -11.21 3.05 -4.42
C ALA A 121 -10.45 2.07 -5.34
N SER A 122 -9.76 1.11 -4.78
CA SER A 122 -9.00 0.10 -5.53
C SER A 122 -9.86 -0.84 -6.37
N VAL A 123 -11.14 -1.04 -6.01
CA VAL A 123 -12.06 -1.91 -6.75
C VAL A 123 -12.25 -1.41 -8.18
N VAL A 124 -12.47 -0.11 -8.35
CA VAL A 124 -12.63 0.50 -9.69
C VAL A 124 -11.40 0.30 -10.56
N MET A 125 -10.22 0.50 -9.97
CA MET A 125 -8.96 0.33 -10.69
C MET A 125 -8.68 -1.14 -11.03
N THR A 126 -9.11 -2.08 -10.16
CA THR A 126 -9.00 -3.51 -10.45
C THR A 126 -9.84 -3.91 -11.66
N VAL A 127 -11.05 -3.36 -11.81
CA VAL A 127 -11.89 -3.55 -13.01
C VAL A 127 -11.17 -3.11 -14.28
N MET A 128 -10.50 -1.95 -14.24
CA MET A 128 -9.73 -1.45 -15.39
C MET A 128 -8.61 -2.41 -15.78
N VAL A 129 -7.85 -2.93 -14.80
CA VAL A 129 -6.77 -3.89 -15.06
C VAL A 129 -7.32 -5.19 -15.63
N MET A 130 -8.40 -5.75 -15.06
CA MET A 130 -9.05 -6.97 -15.56
C MET A 130 -9.50 -6.82 -17.01
N SER A 131 -10.17 -5.71 -17.33
CA SER A 131 -10.66 -5.42 -18.68
C SER A 131 -9.50 -5.32 -19.69
N SER A 132 -8.36 -4.76 -19.28
CA SER A 132 -7.18 -4.59 -20.16
C SER A 132 -6.53 -5.90 -20.57
N VAL A 133 -6.72 -6.97 -19.80
CA VAL A 133 -6.17 -8.31 -20.09
C VAL A 133 -7.23 -9.33 -20.48
N GLY A 134 -8.49 -8.90 -20.65
CA GLY A 134 -9.59 -9.74 -21.12
C GLY A 134 -10.16 -10.69 -20.06
N ILE A 135 -10.01 -10.35 -18.77
CA ILE A 135 -10.58 -11.14 -17.66
C ILE A 135 -12.00 -10.64 -17.37
N PRO A 136 -12.99 -11.56 -17.21
CA PRO A 136 -14.37 -11.19 -16.91
C PRO A 136 -14.49 -10.41 -15.59
N VAL A 137 -15.03 -9.19 -15.66
CA VAL A 137 -15.16 -8.30 -14.48
C VAL A 137 -16.16 -8.79 -13.46
N GLU A 138 -17.09 -9.65 -13.87
CA GLU A 138 -18.09 -10.33 -13.02
C GLU A 138 -17.41 -11.16 -11.92
N GLY A 139 -16.21 -11.68 -12.20
CA GLY A 139 -15.40 -12.41 -11.23
C GLY A 139 -15.04 -11.60 -9.98
N LEU A 140 -15.07 -10.28 -10.07
CA LEU A 140 -14.82 -9.41 -8.92
C LEU A 140 -15.86 -9.59 -7.80
N ALA A 141 -17.09 -9.98 -8.16
CA ALA A 141 -18.13 -10.28 -7.18
C ALA A 141 -17.71 -11.34 -6.15
N LEU A 142 -16.85 -12.28 -6.52
CA LEU A 142 -16.31 -13.32 -5.63
C LEU A 142 -15.42 -12.74 -4.52
N ILE A 143 -14.81 -11.60 -4.78
CA ILE A 143 -13.87 -10.94 -3.86
C ILE A 143 -14.56 -9.90 -2.98
N LEU A 144 -15.66 -9.28 -3.46
CA LEU A 144 -16.32 -8.19 -2.75
C LEU A 144 -16.74 -8.56 -1.32
N GLY A 145 -17.10 -9.83 -1.07
CA GLY A 145 -17.48 -10.31 0.27
C GLY A 145 -16.34 -10.25 1.30
N ILE A 146 -15.11 -10.32 0.85
CA ILE A 146 -13.91 -10.28 1.70
C ILE A 146 -13.03 -9.04 1.45
N ASP A 147 -13.45 -8.15 0.55
CA ASP A 147 -12.65 -6.97 0.18
C ASP A 147 -12.42 -6.05 1.38
N ARG A 148 -13.42 -5.86 2.26
CA ARG A 148 -13.30 -4.94 3.40
C ARG A 148 -12.13 -5.26 4.33
N PRO A 149 -11.97 -6.48 4.90
CA PRO A 149 -10.81 -6.82 5.72
C PRO A 149 -9.49 -6.75 4.92
N LEU A 150 -9.52 -7.04 3.62
CA LEU A 150 -8.34 -6.92 2.78
C LEU A 150 -7.96 -5.44 2.55
N ASP A 151 -8.94 -4.55 2.44
CA ASP A 151 -8.72 -3.10 2.34
C ASP A 151 -8.08 -2.54 3.62
N MET A 152 -8.55 -2.98 4.79
CA MET A 152 -7.93 -2.65 6.08
C MET A 152 -6.45 -3.05 6.10
N LEU A 153 -6.10 -4.27 5.66
CA LEU A 153 -4.73 -4.77 5.62
C LEU A 153 -3.87 -4.06 4.56
N ARG A 154 -4.44 -3.74 3.38
CA ARG A 154 -3.75 -2.95 2.34
C ARG A 154 -3.32 -1.60 2.86
N THR A 155 -4.24 -0.92 3.55
CA THR A 155 -3.99 0.41 4.10
C THR A 155 -2.87 0.40 5.13
N VAL A 156 -2.78 -0.65 5.96
CA VAL A 156 -1.63 -0.84 6.87
C VAL A 156 -0.32 -0.91 6.09
N VAL A 157 -0.28 -1.64 4.98
CA VAL A 157 0.94 -1.74 4.15
C VAL A 157 1.28 -0.39 3.55
N ASN A 158 0.30 0.34 3.00
CA ASN A 158 0.50 1.63 2.36
C ASN A 158 1.09 2.65 3.34
N VAL A 159 0.47 2.86 4.52
CA VAL A 159 0.99 3.83 5.50
C VAL A 159 2.34 3.42 6.09
N THR A 160 2.62 2.10 6.14
CA THR A 160 3.95 1.61 6.55
C THR A 160 5.01 2.00 5.52
N GLY A 161 4.69 1.86 4.23
CA GLY A 161 5.55 2.33 3.13
C GLY A 161 5.78 3.84 3.19
N ASP A 162 4.73 4.63 3.46
CA ASP A 162 4.85 6.09 3.58
C ASP A 162 5.82 6.49 4.70
N THR A 163 5.66 5.90 5.90
CA THR A 163 6.55 6.16 7.04
C THR A 163 7.97 5.66 6.81
N PHE A 164 8.13 4.55 6.08
CA PHE A 164 9.41 4.02 5.67
C PHE A 164 10.17 5.00 4.77
N VAL A 165 9.53 5.48 3.71
CA VAL A 165 10.13 6.45 2.76
C VAL A 165 10.48 7.74 3.49
N ALA A 166 9.57 8.30 4.28
CA ALA A 166 9.80 9.51 5.04
C ALA A 166 10.99 9.37 6.01
N THR A 167 11.11 8.24 6.72
CA THR A 167 12.23 7.97 7.64
C THR A 167 13.59 7.92 6.93
N ILE A 168 13.64 7.38 5.71
CA ILE A 168 14.90 7.30 4.95
C ILE A 168 15.28 8.65 4.37
N ILE A 169 14.31 9.39 3.82
CA ILE A 169 14.56 10.72 3.24
C ILE A 169 15.06 11.68 4.32
N ASP A 170 14.38 11.74 5.45
CA ASP A 170 14.72 12.61 6.57
C ASP A 170 16.16 12.37 7.05
N LYS A 171 16.55 11.11 7.19
CA LYS A 171 17.93 10.76 7.59
C LYS A 171 19.01 11.16 6.58
N ARG A 172 18.67 11.26 5.29
CA ARG A 172 19.63 11.69 4.26
C ARG A 172 19.73 13.21 4.16
N ALA A 173 18.69 13.92 4.61
CA ALA A 173 18.65 15.37 4.63
C ALA A 173 19.35 15.96 5.87
N SER A 174 19.44 15.20 6.96
CA SER A 174 20.16 15.54 8.20
C SER A 174 21.63 15.09 8.16
#